data_f9e9481b11117edb0e1fa193ac81ab7e
#
_entry.id   f9e9481b11117edb0e1fa193ac81ab7e
#
_cell.length_a   1.000
_cell.length_b   1.000
_cell.length_c   1.000
_cell.angle_alpha   90.00
_cell.angle_beta   90.00
_cell.angle_gamma   90.00
#
_symmetry.space_group_name_H-M   'P 1'
#
loop_
_entity.id
_entity.type
_entity.pdbx_description
1 polymer ?
#
loop_
_entity_poly.entity_id
_entity_poly.type
_entity_poly.pdbx_seq_one_letter_code
_entity_poly.pdbx_strand_id
1 'polypeptide(L)'
;MAEHEPTTVDAIAGDSTERGAPMPWEEVREVLADSQLYWLATAGPAGAPHVRPVLAVWNDGMLYTTTSPQARKARNLERDGHCAVTVREEGYDLVLEGRATRVRDEPTLKAVQAAYDDKYGWPVTIEGDAFTAPYGAPTAGPPPYAPYAIVPETVFAFGTDDNRAPRSARFRF
;
A
#
# COMPACT_ATOMS: atom_id res chain seq x y z
N MET A 1 -15.86 -2.43 11.86
CA MET A 1 -15.11 -1.23 12.33
C MET A 1 -15.33 -0.13 11.30
N ALA A 2 -15.27 1.16 11.66
CA ALA A 2 -15.33 2.21 10.65
C ALA A 2 -14.05 2.13 9.81
N GLU A 3 -14.18 2.14 8.49
CA GLU A 3 -13.06 2.18 7.56
C GLU A 3 -12.19 3.41 7.85
N HIS A 4 -10.87 3.28 7.75
CA HIS A 4 -9.94 4.39 7.95
C HIS A 4 -10.04 5.34 6.75
N GLU A 5 -10.72 6.46 6.94
CA GLU A 5 -11.08 7.43 5.91
C GLU A 5 -10.29 8.75 6.09
N PRO A 6 -9.99 9.49 4.99
CA PRO A 6 -9.30 10.76 5.12
C PRO A 6 -10.16 11.81 5.83
N THR A 7 -9.51 12.60 6.68
CA THR A 7 -10.13 13.71 7.43
C THR A 7 -10.12 15.01 6.65
N THR A 8 -9.18 15.18 5.70
CA THR A 8 -9.07 16.37 4.85
C THR A 8 -8.66 16.02 3.43
N VAL A 9 -9.17 16.79 2.46
CA VAL A 9 -8.85 16.69 1.05
C VAL A 9 -8.44 18.07 0.53
N ASP A 10 -7.23 18.17 -0.02
CA ASP A 10 -6.72 19.40 -0.61
C ASP A 10 -6.41 19.19 -2.10
N ALA A 11 -6.74 20.16 -2.94
CA ALA A 11 -6.26 20.17 -4.32
C ALA A 11 -4.73 20.41 -4.35
N ILE A 12 -4.01 19.63 -5.15
CA ILE A 12 -2.60 19.86 -5.40
C ILE A 12 -2.50 20.95 -6.49
N ALA A 13 -1.79 22.04 -6.18
CA ALA A 13 -1.55 23.11 -7.16
C ALA A 13 -0.58 22.59 -8.23
N GLY A 14 -1.08 22.42 -9.46
CA GLY A 14 -0.25 22.32 -10.66
C GLY A 14 -0.11 23.70 -11.32
N ASP A 15 0.71 23.79 -12.37
CA ASP A 15 0.91 25.01 -13.19
C ASP A 15 -0.35 25.41 -14.01
N SER A 16 -1.42 24.61 -13.97
CA SER A 16 -2.64 24.91 -14.70
C SER A 16 -3.48 25.95 -13.98
N THR A 17 -3.88 26.98 -14.71
CA THR A 17 -4.82 28.02 -14.26
C THR A 17 -6.24 27.48 -14.06
N GLU A 18 -6.53 26.29 -14.55
CA GLU A 18 -7.82 25.62 -14.41
C GLU A 18 -7.72 24.55 -13.30
N ARG A 19 -8.25 24.89 -12.13
CA ARG A 19 -8.41 23.94 -11.03
C ARG A 19 -9.77 23.27 -11.14
N GLY A 20 -9.78 21.94 -11.34
CA GLY A 20 -10.97 21.13 -11.16
C GLY A 20 -11.27 20.85 -9.66
N ALA A 21 -12.45 20.33 -9.38
CA ALA A 21 -12.71 19.77 -8.06
C ALA A 21 -11.75 18.61 -7.80
N PRO A 22 -11.18 18.47 -6.58
CA PRO A 22 -10.30 17.36 -6.24
C PRO A 22 -10.91 16.00 -6.59
N MET A 23 -10.07 15.01 -6.92
CA MET A 23 -10.54 13.64 -7.09
C MET A 23 -11.28 13.19 -5.82
N PRO A 24 -12.43 12.49 -5.92
CA PRO A 24 -13.06 11.88 -4.76
C PRO A 24 -12.15 10.79 -4.18
N TRP A 25 -12.15 10.65 -2.87
CA TRP A 25 -11.39 9.58 -2.20
C TRP A 25 -11.77 8.20 -2.71
N GLU A 26 -13.05 7.95 -2.93
CA GLU A 26 -13.57 6.68 -3.45
C GLU A 26 -12.87 6.25 -4.75
N GLU A 27 -12.72 7.17 -5.70
CA GLU A 27 -12.02 6.95 -6.98
C GLU A 27 -10.54 6.53 -6.74
N VAL A 28 -9.85 7.20 -5.82
CA VAL A 28 -8.44 6.91 -5.48
C VAL A 28 -8.30 5.60 -4.72
N ARG A 29 -9.24 5.32 -3.81
CA ARG A 29 -9.30 4.07 -3.04
C ARG A 29 -9.49 2.85 -3.95
N GLU A 30 -10.37 2.96 -4.94
CA GLU A 30 -10.57 1.89 -5.94
C GLU A 30 -9.28 1.59 -6.71
N VAL A 31 -8.56 2.62 -7.17
CA VAL A 31 -7.25 2.44 -7.84
C VAL A 31 -6.24 1.77 -6.91
N LEU A 32 -6.17 2.17 -5.63
CA LEU A 32 -5.31 1.54 -4.64
C LEU A 32 -5.70 0.07 -4.36
N ALA A 33 -6.99 -0.26 -4.40
CA ALA A 33 -7.47 -1.61 -4.15
C ALA A 33 -7.21 -2.55 -5.35
N ASP A 34 -7.41 -2.06 -6.57
CA ASP A 34 -7.40 -2.87 -7.78
C ASP A 34 -6.00 -3.07 -8.39
N SER A 35 -5.05 -2.18 -8.08
CA SER A 35 -3.68 -2.25 -8.60
C SER A 35 -3.04 -3.61 -8.30
N GLN A 36 -2.36 -4.17 -9.31
CA GLN A 36 -1.75 -5.50 -9.20
C GLN A 36 -0.31 -5.45 -8.69
N LEU A 37 0.37 -4.32 -8.83
CA LEU A 37 1.76 -4.14 -8.46
C LEU A 37 1.98 -2.83 -7.73
N TYR A 38 2.68 -2.91 -6.61
CA TYR A 38 3.03 -1.77 -5.77
C TYR A 38 4.53 -1.67 -5.60
N TRP A 39 5.03 -0.45 -5.44
CA TRP A 39 6.43 -0.20 -5.12
C TRP A 39 6.55 0.31 -3.69
N LEU A 40 7.11 -0.51 -2.81
CA LEU A 40 7.31 -0.16 -1.40
C LEU A 40 8.70 0.46 -1.21
N ALA A 41 8.72 1.70 -0.77
CA ALA A 41 9.90 2.43 -0.33
C ALA A 41 10.04 2.35 1.20
N THR A 42 11.22 1.99 1.67
CA THR A 42 11.59 1.95 3.09
C THR A 42 12.93 2.62 3.29
N ALA A 43 13.21 3.14 4.47
CA ALA A 43 14.52 3.73 4.79
C ALA A 43 15.44 2.70 5.47
N GLY A 44 16.66 2.57 4.96
CA GLY A 44 17.73 1.79 5.57
C GLY A 44 18.41 2.53 6.74
N PRO A 45 19.40 1.91 7.41
CA PRO A 45 20.27 2.62 8.33
C PRO A 45 20.85 3.88 7.66
N ALA A 46 20.97 4.95 8.41
CA ALA A 46 21.41 6.27 7.91
C ALA A 46 20.48 6.89 6.82
N GLY A 47 19.20 6.49 6.76
CA GLY A 47 18.22 7.07 5.85
C GLY A 47 18.34 6.60 4.38
N ALA A 48 19.22 5.65 4.06
CA ALA A 48 19.40 5.18 2.68
C ALA A 48 18.10 4.57 2.14
N PRO A 49 17.53 5.08 1.01
CA PRO A 49 16.29 4.58 0.46
C PRO A 49 16.44 3.17 -0.09
N HIS A 50 15.36 2.38 0.04
CA HIS A 50 15.30 1.02 -0.45
C HIS A 50 13.92 0.77 -1.01
N VAL A 51 13.80 0.63 -2.33
CA VAL A 51 12.53 0.45 -3.04
C VAL A 51 12.45 -0.94 -3.65
N ARG A 52 11.32 -1.63 -3.48
CA ARG A 52 11.07 -2.96 -4.05
C ARG A 52 9.62 -3.11 -4.50
N PRO A 53 9.38 -3.87 -5.60
CA PRO A 53 8.04 -4.27 -5.95
C PRO A 53 7.49 -5.23 -4.88
N VAL A 54 6.21 -5.11 -4.58
CA VAL A 54 5.48 -5.96 -3.65
C VAL A 54 4.08 -6.23 -4.17
N LEU A 55 3.50 -7.36 -3.76
CA LEU A 55 2.06 -7.57 -3.82
C LEU A 55 1.43 -6.95 -2.58
N ALA A 56 0.26 -6.35 -2.73
CA ALA A 56 -0.48 -5.80 -1.61
C ALA A 56 -1.99 -5.88 -1.83
N VAL A 57 -2.73 -5.91 -0.73
CA VAL A 57 -4.19 -5.92 -0.72
C VAL A 57 -4.70 -4.77 0.14
N TRP A 58 -5.77 -4.12 -0.33
CA TRP A 58 -6.47 -3.09 0.44
C TRP A 58 -7.59 -3.74 1.24
N ASN A 59 -7.66 -3.46 2.51
CA ASN A 59 -8.73 -3.94 3.38
C ASN A 59 -8.92 -3.01 4.58
N ASP A 60 -10.16 -2.66 4.88
CA ASP A 60 -10.55 -1.85 6.05
C ASP A 60 -9.75 -0.53 6.19
N GLY A 61 -9.54 0.17 5.06
CA GLY A 61 -8.84 1.45 5.01
C GLY A 61 -7.32 1.38 5.16
N MET A 62 -6.72 0.20 5.07
CA MET A 62 -5.28 -0.03 5.16
C MET A 62 -4.76 -0.87 4.00
N LEU A 63 -3.50 -0.68 3.67
CA LEU A 63 -2.81 -1.51 2.69
C LEU A 63 -1.98 -2.59 3.40
N TYR A 64 -2.16 -3.84 3.02
CA TYR A 64 -1.43 -4.97 3.60
C TYR A 64 -0.45 -5.55 2.60
N THR A 65 0.79 -5.73 3.01
CA THR A 65 1.83 -6.40 2.22
C THR A 65 2.52 -7.48 3.03
N THR A 66 3.17 -8.41 2.34
CA THR A 66 3.93 -9.49 2.98
C THR A 66 5.38 -9.50 2.53
N THR A 67 6.26 -9.98 3.38
CA THR A 67 7.68 -10.13 3.04
C THR A 67 8.36 -11.18 3.93
N SER A 68 9.44 -11.80 3.43
CA SER A 68 10.29 -12.61 4.29
C SER A 68 10.83 -11.77 5.46
N PRO A 69 10.79 -12.27 6.71
CA PRO A 69 11.38 -11.57 7.87
C PRO A 69 12.87 -11.24 7.71
N GLN A 70 13.61 -12.03 6.93
CA GLN A 70 15.03 -11.79 6.65
C GLN A 70 15.28 -10.76 5.55
N ALA A 71 14.24 -10.31 4.85
CA ALA A 71 14.39 -9.31 3.78
C ALA A 71 14.81 -7.95 4.34
N ARG A 72 15.59 -7.20 3.55
CA ARG A 72 16.04 -5.85 3.95
C ARG A 72 14.86 -4.93 4.27
N LYS A 73 13.78 -5.00 3.49
CA LYS A 73 12.58 -4.18 3.72
C LYS A 73 11.90 -4.52 5.06
N ALA A 74 11.85 -5.81 5.46
CA ALA A 74 11.33 -6.19 6.76
C ALA A 74 12.15 -5.59 7.90
N ARG A 75 13.47 -5.74 7.86
CA ARG A 75 14.37 -5.13 8.87
C ARG A 75 14.28 -3.60 8.92
N ASN A 76 14.05 -2.97 7.76
CA ASN A 76 13.83 -1.52 7.71
C ASN A 76 12.53 -1.14 8.44
N LEU A 77 11.43 -1.83 8.13
CA LEU A 77 10.12 -1.58 8.75
C LEU A 77 10.10 -1.87 10.25
N GLU A 78 10.80 -2.92 10.70
CA GLU A 78 10.94 -3.22 12.14
C GLU A 78 11.72 -2.12 12.89
N ARG A 79 12.71 -1.50 12.24
CA ARG A 79 13.49 -0.41 12.84
C ARG A 79 12.74 0.91 12.81
N ASP A 80 12.09 1.21 11.70
CA ASP A 80 11.33 2.43 11.45
C ASP A 80 10.18 2.10 10.50
N GLY A 81 8.97 2.16 11.02
CA GLY A 81 7.76 1.81 10.28
C GLY A 81 7.38 2.80 9.17
N HIS A 82 8.00 3.98 9.09
CA HIS A 82 7.69 4.93 8.02
C HIS A 82 8.03 4.35 6.65
N CYS A 83 7.10 4.46 5.74
CA CYS A 83 7.25 3.95 4.38
C CYS A 83 6.39 4.76 3.40
N ALA A 84 6.71 4.60 2.13
CA ALA A 84 5.83 5.06 1.07
C ALA A 84 5.53 3.90 0.11
N VAL A 85 4.31 3.87 -0.39
CA VAL A 85 3.88 2.95 -1.44
C VAL A 85 3.46 3.76 -2.65
N THR A 86 3.95 3.39 -3.82
CA THR A 86 3.57 4.02 -5.07
C THR A 86 2.89 3.04 -6.00
N VAL A 87 1.93 3.56 -6.75
CA VAL A 87 1.16 2.84 -7.75
C VAL A 87 1.11 3.69 -9.00
N ARG A 88 1.25 3.05 -10.15
CA ARG A 88 1.01 3.67 -11.45
C ARG A 88 -0.02 2.85 -12.20
N GLU A 89 -1.14 3.50 -12.53
CA GLU A 89 -2.22 2.95 -13.35
C GLU A 89 -2.57 3.93 -14.47
N GLU A 90 -3.42 3.51 -15.40
CA GLU A 90 -3.87 4.38 -16.49
C GLU A 90 -4.60 5.61 -15.93
N GLY A 91 -4.04 6.78 -16.18
CA GLY A 91 -4.58 8.05 -15.71
C GLY A 91 -4.20 8.46 -14.29
N TYR A 92 -3.42 7.64 -13.55
CA TYR A 92 -3.09 7.90 -12.15
C TYR A 92 -1.64 7.56 -11.80
N ASP A 93 -0.98 8.46 -11.09
CA ASP A 93 0.20 8.18 -10.26
C ASP A 93 -0.18 8.42 -8.79
N LEU A 94 -0.16 7.37 -7.95
CA LEU A 94 -0.53 7.46 -6.54
C LEU A 94 0.70 7.27 -5.65
N VAL A 95 0.74 8.05 -4.57
CA VAL A 95 1.74 7.90 -3.50
C VAL A 95 1.01 7.85 -2.17
N LEU A 96 1.14 6.75 -1.46
CA LEU A 96 0.67 6.57 -0.09
C LEU A 96 1.86 6.68 0.84
N GLU A 97 1.91 7.69 1.69
CA GLU A 97 2.84 7.80 2.80
C GLU A 97 2.14 7.34 4.08
N GLY A 98 2.83 6.54 4.88
CA GLY A 98 2.23 5.99 6.08
C GLY A 98 3.20 5.19 6.92
N ARG A 99 2.62 4.46 7.85
CA ARG A 99 3.38 3.67 8.82
C ARG A 99 3.00 2.20 8.75
N ALA A 100 3.99 1.35 8.55
CA ALA A 100 3.85 -0.11 8.55
C ALA A 100 4.01 -0.68 9.97
N THR A 101 3.12 -1.57 10.35
CA THR A 101 3.20 -2.36 11.58
C THR A 101 3.01 -3.84 11.28
N ARG A 102 3.71 -4.70 12.03
CA ARG A 102 3.60 -6.15 11.89
C ARG A 102 2.22 -6.62 12.35
N VAL A 103 1.51 -7.37 11.50
CA VAL A 103 0.24 -8.00 11.85
C VAL A 103 0.50 -9.33 12.56
N ARG A 104 -0.18 -9.56 13.71
CA ARG A 104 -0.06 -10.78 14.49
C ARG A 104 -1.41 -11.31 14.97
N ASP A 105 -2.45 -10.50 14.97
CA ASP A 105 -3.77 -10.90 15.43
C ASP A 105 -4.47 -11.79 14.39
N GLU A 106 -5.07 -12.86 14.86
CA GLU A 106 -5.69 -13.89 14.02
C GLU A 106 -6.85 -13.35 13.14
N PRO A 107 -7.74 -12.47 13.62
CA PRO A 107 -8.80 -11.92 12.77
C PRO A 107 -8.27 -11.16 11.56
N THR A 108 -7.26 -10.30 11.74
CA THR A 108 -6.63 -9.55 10.65
C THR A 108 -5.87 -10.48 9.70
N LEU A 109 -5.14 -11.48 10.25
CA LEU A 109 -4.44 -12.48 9.42
C LEU A 109 -5.42 -13.21 8.50
N LYS A 110 -6.59 -13.63 8.99
CA LYS A 110 -7.63 -14.30 8.19
C LYS A 110 -8.19 -13.40 7.09
N ALA A 111 -8.47 -12.13 7.41
CA ALA A 111 -8.96 -11.17 6.42
C ALA A 111 -7.93 -10.93 5.31
N VAL A 112 -6.66 -10.75 5.67
CA VAL A 112 -5.57 -10.54 4.70
C VAL A 112 -5.33 -11.80 3.86
N GLN A 113 -5.38 -13.00 4.47
CA GLN A 113 -5.31 -14.28 3.75
C GLN A 113 -6.37 -14.37 2.65
N ALA A 114 -7.63 -14.11 3.01
CA ALA A 114 -8.74 -14.15 2.06
C ALA A 114 -8.56 -13.12 0.93
N ALA A 115 -8.11 -11.91 1.25
CA ALA A 115 -7.87 -10.85 0.27
C ALA A 115 -6.74 -11.21 -0.72
N TYR A 116 -5.68 -11.89 -0.27
CA TYR A 116 -4.62 -12.38 -1.17
C TYR A 116 -5.11 -13.48 -2.11
N ASP A 117 -5.93 -14.40 -1.61
CA ASP A 117 -6.54 -15.46 -2.44
C ASP A 117 -7.47 -14.86 -3.48
N ASP A 118 -8.36 -13.96 -3.06
CA ASP A 118 -9.33 -13.29 -3.95
C ASP A 118 -8.63 -12.48 -5.06
N LYS A 119 -7.66 -11.66 -4.69
CA LYS A 119 -7.01 -10.73 -5.62
C LYS A 119 -5.98 -11.39 -6.55
N TYR A 120 -5.17 -12.29 -6.02
CA TYR A 120 -4.02 -12.87 -6.73
C TYR A 120 -4.14 -14.37 -6.98
N GLY A 121 -5.17 -15.03 -6.44
CA GLY A 121 -5.25 -16.51 -6.43
C GLY A 121 -4.04 -17.12 -5.70
N TRP A 122 -3.44 -16.40 -4.75
CA TRP A 122 -2.28 -16.88 -4.01
C TRP A 122 -2.72 -17.55 -2.71
N PRO A 123 -2.67 -18.91 -2.64
CA PRO A 123 -3.28 -19.67 -1.55
C PRO A 123 -2.36 -19.68 -0.32
N VAL A 124 -2.18 -18.53 0.30
CA VAL A 124 -1.43 -18.45 1.56
C VAL A 124 -2.21 -19.13 2.69
N THR A 125 -1.50 -19.75 3.60
CA THR A 125 -2.03 -20.32 4.84
C THR A 125 -1.36 -19.71 6.05
N ILE A 126 -2.10 -19.61 7.16
CA ILE A 126 -1.60 -19.03 8.40
C ILE A 126 -0.81 -20.10 9.16
N GLU A 127 0.44 -19.77 9.53
CA GLU A 127 1.29 -20.57 10.39
C GLU A 127 1.88 -19.67 11.48
N GLY A 128 1.36 -19.77 12.69
CA GLY A 128 1.67 -18.85 13.78
C GLY A 128 1.20 -17.43 13.49
N ASP A 129 2.11 -16.47 13.42
CA ASP A 129 1.85 -15.07 13.07
C ASP A 129 2.37 -14.70 11.66
N ALA A 130 2.53 -15.69 10.78
CA ALA A 130 3.04 -15.54 9.44
C ALA A 130 2.20 -16.31 8.42
N PHE A 131 2.47 -16.07 7.15
CA PHE A 131 1.93 -16.87 6.05
C PHE A 131 2.97 -17.83 5.51
N THR A 132 2.49 -18.99 5.08
CA THR A 132 3.19 -19.93 4.21
C THR A 132 2.38 -20.14 2.94
N ALA A 133 2.99 -20.66 1.88
CA ALA A 133 2.34 -20.99 0.64
C ALA A 133 3.06 -22.13 -0.07
N PRO A 134 2.36 -22.92 -0.92
CA PRO A 134 2.98 -24.00 -1.68
C PRO A 134 3.98 -23.51 -2.72
N TYR A 135 3.90 -22.23 -3.11
CA TYR A 135 4.84 -21.55 -4.00
C TYR A 135 5.00 -20.09 -3.58
N GLY A 136 6.20 -19.52 -3.82
CA GLY A 136 6.49 -18.12 -3.55
C GLY A 136 5.89 -17.19 -4.60
N ALA A 137 5.51 -15.98 -4.19
CA ALA A 137 5.29 -14.90 -5.14
C ALA A 137 6.61 -14.61 -5.90
N PRO A 138 6.55 -14.12 -7.15
CA PRO A 138 7.76 -13.73 -7.88
C PRO A 138 8.66 -12.82 -7.03
N THR A 139 9.94 -13.15 -6.90
CA THR A 139 10.93 -12.39 -6.09
C THR A 139 10.75 -12.40 -4.57
N ALA A 140 9.74 -13.10 -4.01
CA ALA A 140 9.49 -13.12 -2.56
C ALA A 140 10.45 -14.04 -1.78
N GLY A 141 11.05 -15.02 -2.45
CA GLY A 141 11.81 -16.09 -1.78
C GLY A 141 10.90 -17.11 -1.09
N PRO A 142 11.47 -18.03 -0.31
CA PRO A 142 10.67 -19.04 0.41
C PRO A 142 9.93 -18.44 1.61
N PRO A 143 8.85 -19.12 2.10
CA PRO A 143 8.20 -18.74 3.36
C PRO A 143 9.16 -18.89 4.55
N PRO A 144 8.83 -18.33 5.74
CA PRO A 144 7.56 -17.66 6.04
C PRO A 144 7.49 -16.22 5.51
N TYR A 145 6.25 -15.74 5.33
CA TYR A 145 5.97 -14.37 4.91
C TYR A 145 5.32 -13.60 6.06
N ALA A 146 5.98 -12.56 6.50
CA ALA A 146 5.53 -11.66 7.54
C ALA A 146 4.54 -10.64 6.97
N PRO A 147 3.26 -10.59 7.38
CA PRO A 147 2.34 -9.55 6.95
C PRO A 147 2.53 -8.25 7.75
N TYR A 148 2.40 -7.13 7.04
CA TYR A 148 2.45 -5.76 7.57
C TYR A 148 1.21 -5.00 7.13
N ALA A 149 0.57 -4.32 8.07
CA ALA A 149 -0.45 -3.31 7.80
C ALA A 149 0.23 -1.96 7.62
N ILE A 150 -0.05 -1.28 6.52
CA ILE A 150 0.40 0.09 6.26
C ILE A 150 -0.81 1.00 6.46
N VAL A 151 -0.78 1.77 7.54
CA VAL A 151 -1.80 2.76 7.88
C VAL A 151 -1.47 4.03 7.11
N PRO A 152 -2.36 4.52 6.23
CA PRO A 152 -2.16 5.78 5.53
C PRO A 152 -2.10 6.97 6.49
N GLU A 153 -1.16 7.88 6.27
CA GLU A 153 -1.08 9.20 6.91
C GLU A 153 -1.39 10.29 5.86
N THR A 154 -0.86 10.11 4.65
CA THR A 154 -1.12 10.99 3.51
C THR A 154 -1.18 10.17 2.23
N VAL A 155 -2.16 10.44 1.37
CA VAL A 155 -2.21 9.91 0.01
C VAL A 155 -2.21 11.07 -0.97
N PHE A 156 -1.31 11.02 -1.95
CA PHE A 156 -1.28 11.92 -3.10
C PHE A 156 -1.81 11.17 -4.32
N ALA A 157 -2.76 11.79 -5.01
CA ALA A 157 -3.28 11.30 -6.27
C ALA A 157 -2.98 12.33 -7.36
N PHE A 158 -2.11 11.97 -8.28
CA PHE A 158 -1.77 12.79 -9.44
C PHE A 158 -2.50 12.22 -10.67
N GLY A 159 -3.31 13.06 -11.33
CA GLY A 159 -3.85 12.73 -12.62
C GLY A 159 -2.78 12.82 -13.69
N THR A 160 -2.73 11.85 -14.61
CA THR A 160 -1.70 11.79 -15.67
C THR A 160 -2.26 12.04 -17.06
N ASP A 161 -3.54 12.41 -17.17
CA ASP A 161 -4.22 12.82 -18.40
C ASP A 161 -4.89 14.20 -18.26
N ASP A 162 -5.32 14.77 -19.37
CA ASP A 162 -5.90 16.12 -19.42
C ASP A 162 -7.17 16.29 -18.56
N ASN A 163 -7.90 15.21 -18.32
CA ASN A 163 -9.13 15.23 -17.53
C ASN A 163 -8.86 15.14 -16.03
N ARG A 164 -7.83 14.38 -15.62
CA ARG A 164 -7.52 14.09 -14.24
C ARG A 164 -6.45 14.99 -13.64
N ALA A 165 -5.48 15.48 -14.46
CA ALA A 165 -4.40 16.34 -13.98
C ALA A 165 -4.90 17.59 -13.20
N PRO A 166 -5.96 18.31 -13.67
CA PRO A 166 -6.52 19.45 -12.92
C PRO A 166 -7.18 19.08 -11.60
N ARG A 167 -7.47 17.79 -11.37
CA ARG A 167 -8.16 17.24 -10.19
C ARG A 167 -7.21 16.56 -9.20
N SER A 168 -5.89 16.67 -9.40
CA SER A 168 -4.91 16.08 -8.50
C SER A 168 -5.15 16.51 -7.04
N ALA A 169 -5.07 15.55 -6.13
CA ALA A 169 -5.53 15.74 -4.75
C ALA A 169 -4.55 15.15 -3.74
N ARG A 170 -4.58 15.70 -2.52
CA ARG A 170 -3.91 15.18 -1.34
C ARG A 170 -4.94 14.90 -0.26
N PHE A 171 -4.90 13.71 0.27
CA PHE A 171 -5.75 13.22 1.36
C PHE A 171 -4.91 13.07 2.61
N ARG A 172 -5.39 13.55 3.77
CA ARG A 172 -4.76 13.34 5.08
C ARG A 172 -5.71 12.57 5.99
N PHE A 173 -5.15 11.62 6.72
CA PHE A 173 -5.87 10.74 7.62
C PHE A 173 -5.70 11.11 9.07
#